data_1bdea904dd16b7be2bb407fc6ff09008
#
_entry.id   1bdea904dd16b7be2bb407fc6ff09008
#
_cell.length_a   1.000
_cell.length_b   1.000
_cell.length_c   1.000
_cell.angle_alpha   90.00
_cell.angle_beta   90.00
_cell.angle_gamma   90.00
#
_symmetry.space_group_name_H-M   'P 1'
#
loop_
_entity.id
_entity.type
_entity.pdbx_description
1 polymer ?
#
loop_
_entity_poly.entity_id
_entity_poly.type
_entity_poly.pdbx_seq_one_letter_code
_entity_poly.pdbx_strand_id
1 'polypeptide(L)'
;RDVDFGHRVDWYDILLNKSNLGQSHYLAVSGGGENLTFRASANYKKKDGLDIASSRKEYGVRMGFTAKTLEGLLEIQGNLSTRVINEEYVDYGVFQQAVKLNPTHPLMDEKDPSKYSTLYGFDTYNPVGWLKDKEDGGDRQFSLADFKVKLNILPTLNTELSLARQSQEYFKRIYVNSNHKESIDNMRSGRGTLQSFRSEE
;
A
#
# COMPACT_ATOMS: atom_id res chain seq x y z
N ARG A 1 12.42 -41.85 1.36
CA ARG A 1 13.83 -41.54 0.91
C ARG A 1 13.78 -40.16 0.31
N ASP A 2 14.45 -39.24 0.95
CA ASP A 2 14.63 -37.92 0.40
C ASP A 2 15.47 -38.03 -0.88
N VAL A 3 14.91 -37.55 -1.99
CA VAL A 3 15.61 -37.55 -3.27
C VAL A 3 16.52 -36.33 -3.30
N ASP A 4 17.80 -36.52 -3.60
CA ASP A 4 18.72 -35.41 -3.85
C ASP A 4 18.64 -35.02 -5.32
N PHE A 5 18.23 -33.77 -5.59
CA PHE A 5 18.12 -33.18 -6.93
C PHE A 5 19.39 -32.42 -7.35
N GLY A 6 20.45 -32.46 -6.54
CA GLY A 6 21.76 -31.91 -6.90
C GLY A 6 21.93 -30.41 -6.68
N HIS A 7 20.92 -29.71 -6.15
CA HIS A 7 20.99 -28.27 -5.85
C HIS A 7 21.19 -28.02 -4.35
N ARG A 8 21.48 -26.77 -3.99
CA ARG A 8 21.53 -26.31 -2.60
C ARG A 8 20.93 -24.91 -2.51
N VAL A 9 19.66 -24.85 -2.16
CA VAL A 9 18.89 -23.62 -2.06
C VAL A 9 18.47 -23.40 -0.61
N ASP A 10 18.88 -22.28 -0.03
CA ASP A 10 18.29 -21.81 1.23
C ASP A 10 16.98 -21.09 0.91
N TRP A 11 15.89 -21.86 0.92
CA TRP A 11 14.56 -21.36 0.58
C TRP A 11 14.06 -20.26 1.49
N TYR A 12 14.50 -20.23 2.73
CA TYR A 12 14.10 -19.18 3.66
C TYR A 12 14.86 -17.89 3.40
N ASP A 13 16.19 -17.99 3.25
CA ASP A 13 17.07 -16.82 3.07
C ASP A 13 16.76 -16.05 1.77
N ILE A 14 16.42 -16.75 0.68
CA ILE A 14 16.08 -16.11 -0.61
C ILE A 14 14.74 -15.37 -0.60
N LEU A 15 13.85 -15.65 0.37
CA LEU A 15 12.60 -14.91 0.55
C LEU A 15 12.80 -13.61 1.33
N LEU A 16 13.95 -13.43 1.98
CA LEU A 16 14.24 -12.24 2.77
C LEU A 16 14.80 -11.12 1.91
N ASN A 17 14.27 -9.93 2.14
CA ASN A 17 14.80 -8.70 1.56
C ASN A 17 15.99 -8.22 2.39
N LYS A 18 17.21 -8.40 1.86
CA LYS A 18 18.46 -8.02 2.52
C LYS A 18 18.76 -6.52 2.47
N SER A 19 17.96 -5.74 1.71
CA SER A 19 18.19 -4.32 1.47
C SER A 19 16.91 -3.50 1.74
N ASN A 20 16.15 -3.83 2.78
CA ASN A 20 14.95 -3.12 3.11
C ASN A 20 15.27 -1.70 3.64
N LEU A 21 15.02 -0.71 2.81
CA LEU A 21 15.21 0.70 3.16
C LEU A 21 13.87 1.38 3.34
N GLY A 22 13.72 2.06 4.48
CA GLY A 22 12.61 2.98 4.73
C GLY A 22 13.03 4.41 4.40
N GLN A 23 12.20 5.13 3.66
CA GLN A 23 12.37 6.56 3.38
C GLN A 23 11.14 7.32 3.85
N SER A 24 11.36 8.51 4.44
CA SER A 24 10.28 9.41 4.84
C SER A 24 10.71 10.85 4.59
N HIS A 25 9.94 11.57 3.80
CA HIS A 25 10.17 12.96 3.46
C HIS A 25 8.94 13.77 3.86
N TYR A 26 9.16 14.92 4.43
CA TYR A 26 8.12 15.84 4.84
C TYR A 26 8.54 17.27 4.49
N LEU A 27 7.62 17.98 3.83
CA LEU A 27 7.77 19.39 3.50
C LEU A 27 6.54 20.13 4.01
N ALA A 28 6.74 21.28 4.63
CA ALA A 28 5.65 22.15 5.01
C ALA A 28 6.02 23.60 4.80
N VAL A 29 5.03 24.39 4.43
CA VAL A 29 5.08 25.83 4.38
C VAL A 29 3.88 26.38 5.13
N SER A 30 4.10 27.42 5.91
CA SER A 30 3.05 28.16 6.59
C SER A 30 3.39 29.63 6.60
N GLY A 31 2.37 30.44 6.62
CA GLY A 31 2.52 31.88 6.65
C GLY A 31 1.21 32.54 7.00
N GLY A 32 1.24 33.86 7.09
CA GLY A 32 0.06 34.65 7.34
C GLY A 32 0.33 35.84 8.26
N GLY A 33 -0.73 36.52 8.64
CA GLY A 33 -0.77 37.65 9.54
C GLY A 33 -2.02 37.57 10.43
N GLU A 34 -2.42 38.68 10.98
CA GLU A 34 -3.54 38.75 11.92
C GLU A 34 -4.88 38.28 11.32
N ASN A 35 -5.08 38.56 10.03
CA ASN A 35 -6.34 38.31 9.35
C ASN A 35 -6.37 37.06 8.48
N LEU A 36 -5.22 36.49 8.16
CA LEU A 36 -5.12 35.29 7.31
C LEU A 36 -3.91 34.46 7.74
N THR A 37 -4.15 33.21 8.02
CA THR A 37 -3.08 32.22 8.19
C THR A 37 -3.31 31.06 7.25
N PHE A 38 -2.24 30.45 6.77
CA PHE A 38 -2.30 29.23 5.95
C PHE A 38 -1.19 28.28 6.30
N ARG A 39 -1.43 27.01 6.04
CA ARG A 39 -0.44 25.95 6.11
C ARG A 39 -0.68 24.96 5.00
N ALA A 40 0.37 24.59 4.29
CA ALA A 40 0.38 23.49 3.35
C ALA A 40 1.50 22.53 3.69
N SER A 41 1.28 21.24 3.53
CA SER A 41 2.30 20.22 3.75
C SER A 41 2.12 19.05 2.82
N ALA A 42 3.24 18.42 2.47
CA ALA A 42 3.30 17.17 1.72
C ALA A 42 4.20 16.18 2.44
N ASN A 43 3.83 14.93 2.39
CA ASN A 43 4.64 13.84 2.89
C ASN A 43 4.71 12.70 1.88
N TYR A 44 5.88 12.08 1.83
CA TYR A 44 6.14 10.84 1.12
C TYR A 44 6.78 9.86 2.07
N LYS A 45 6.32 8.61 2.03
CA LYS A 45 6.89 7.53 2.80
C LYS A 45 6.93 6.27 1.96
N LYS A 46 8.10 5.63 1.91
CA LYS A 46 8.31 4.32 1.31
C LYS A 46 8.86 3.38 2.36
N LYS A 47 8.33 2.17 2.42
CA LYS A 47 8.84 1.07 3.21
C LYS A 47 8.80 -0.19 2.37
N ASP A 48 9.95 -0.83 2.23
CA ASP A 48 10.03 -2.18 1.70
C ASP A 48 9.86 -3.17 2.86
N GLY A 49 9.24 -4.31 2.60
CA GLY A 49 9.06 -5.36 3.60
C GLY A 49 10.34 -6.11 3.93
N LEU A 50 10.25 -7.01 4.92
CA LEU A 50 11.32 -7.94 5.24
C LEU A 50 11.44 -9.07 4.22
N ASP A 51 10.44 -9.22 3.38
CA ASP A 51 10.35 -10.18 2.28
C ASP A 51 10.57 -9.51 0.92
N ILE A 52 10.76 -10.34 -0.12
CA ILE A 52 11.07 -9.87 -1.48
C ILE A 52 9.87 -9.34 -2.26
N ALA A 53 8.66 -9.36 -1.71
CA ALA A 53 7.44 -9.03 -2.43
C ALA A 53 6.67 -7.86 -1.80
N SER A 54 6.64 -7.73 -0.47
CA SER A 54 5.85 -6.70 0.17
C SER A 54 6.50 -5.33 0.13
N SER A 55 5.68 -4.32 -0.13
CA SER A 55 6.09 -2.92 -0.08
C SER A 55 4.91 -2.02 0.24
N ARG A 56 5.20 -0.82 0.75
CA ARG A 56 4.21 0.22 0.99
C ARG A 56 4.77 1.59 0.61
N LYS A 57 4.00 2.33 -0.19
CA LYS A 57 4.25 3.72 -0.51
C LYS A 57 3.06 4.56 -0.05
N GLU A 58 3.33 5.68 0.55
CA GLU A 58 2.31 6.60 1.05
C GLU A 58 2.65 8.03 0.60
N TYR A 59 1.67 8.70 0.03
CA TYR A 59 1.71 10.09 -0.38
C TYR A 59 0.60 10.84 0.37
N GLY A 60 0.91 11.97 0.94
CA GLY A 60 -0.08 12.78 1.63
C GLY A 60 0.10 14.26 1.33
N VAL A 61 -1.00 14.96 1.19
CA VAL A 61 -1.05 16.42 1.08
C VAL A 61 -2.09 16.93 2.07
N ARG A 62 -1.75 18.00 2.77
CA ARG A 62 -2.67 18.74 3.62
C ARG A 62 -2.55 20.21 3.36
N MET A 63 -3.67 20.89 3.28
CA MET A 63 -3.78 22.34 3.15
C MET A 63 -4.82 22.83 4.15
N GLY A 64 -4.58 23.97 4.74
CA GLY A 64 -5.53 24.60 5.63
C GLY A 64 -5.32 26.10 5.65
N PHE A 65 -6.40 26.83 5.85
CA PHE A 65 -6.36 28.25 6.05
C PHE A 65 -7.38 28.69 7.09
N THR A 66 -7.09 29.79 7.73
CA THR A 66 -8.03 30.51 8.60
C THR A 66 -7.98 31.98 8.22
N ALA A 67 -9.15 32.54 7.90
CA ALA A 67 -9.31 33.95 7.59
C ALA A 67 -10.26 34.59 8.60
N LYS A 68 -9.88 35.77 9.10
CA LYS A 68 -10.69 36.62 9.95
C LYS A 68 -10.97 37.92 9.22
N THR A 69 -12.20 38.36 9.20
CA THR A 69 -12.63 39.55 8.51
C THR A 69 -13.66 40.30 9.34
N LEU A 70 -14.00 41.51 8.94
CA LEU A 70 -14.95 42.37 9.66
C LEU A 70 -14.56 42.55 11.14
N GLU A 71 -13.28 42.92 11.38
CA GLU A 71 -12.74 43.15 12.73
C GLU A 71 -12.92 41.93 13.67
N GLY A 72 -12.89 40.71 13.12
CA GLY A 72 -13.05 39.47 13.88
C GLY A 72 -14.50 39.02 14.04
N LEU A 73 -15.46 39.73 13.47
CA LEU A 73 -16.85 39.30 13.47
C LEU A 73 -17.04 37.97 12.69
N LEU A 74 -16.32 37.79 11.59
CA LEU A 74 -16.41 36.59 10.76
C LEU A 74 -15.06 35.88 10.71
N GLU A 75 -15.07 34.58 11.03
CA GLU A 75 -13.95 33.68 10.90
C GLU A 75 -14.30 32.53 9.95
N ILE A 76 -13.46 32.29 8.96
CA ILE A 76 -13.62 31.23 7.95
C ILE A 76 -12.41 30.31 8.05
N GLN A 77 -12.65 29.02 8.16
CA GLN A 77 -11.63 28.00 8.15
C GLN A 77 -11.93 26.99 7.05
N GLY A 78 -10.88 26.54 6.35
CA GLY A 78 -10.99 25.47 5.39
C GLY A 78 -9.79 24.53 5.49
N ASN A 79 -10.03 23.23 5.48
CA ASN A 79 -8.99 22.21 5.48
C ASN A 79 -9.27 21.20 4.38
N LEU A 80 -8.20 20.76 3.73
CA LEU A 80 -8.17 19.67 2.77
C LEU A 80 -7.03 18.73 3.11
N SER A 81 -7.33 17.46 3.21
CA SER A 81 -6.33 16.41 3.41
C SER A 81 -6.60 15.26 2.46
N THR A 82 -5.59 14.83 1.73
CA THR A 82 -5.66 13.61 0.93
C THR A 82 -4.44 12.75 1.20
N ARG A 83 -4.64 11.44 1.21
CA ARG A 83 -3.58 10.44 1.39
C ARG A 83 -3.84 9.27 0.47
N VAL A 84 -2.83 8.91 -0.31
CA VAL A 84 -2.82 7.74 -1.19
C VAL A 84 -1.79 6.76 -0.66
N ILE A 85 -2.20 5.50 -0.55
CA ILE A 85 -1.36 4.40 -0.08
C ILE A 85 -1.40 3.32 -1.15
N ASN A 86 -0.22 2.92 -1.65
CA ASN A 86 -0.04 1.78 -2.51
C ASN A 86 0.66 0.69 -1.71
N GLU A 87 0.09 -0.50 -1.67
CA GLU A 87 0.60 -1.66 -0.91
C GLU A 87 0.70 -2.86 -1.83
N GLU A 88 1.84 -3.58 -1.72
CA GLU A 88 2.00 -4.92 -2.26
C GLU A 88 2.00 -5.90 -1.10
N TYR A 89 1.19 -6.94 -1.22
CA TYR A 89 0.97 -7.93 -0.17
C TYR A 89 1.78 -9.18 -0.42
N VAL A 90 2.09 -9.88 0.65
CA VAL A 90 2.77 -11.18 0.60
C VAL A 90 1.88 -12.26 1.20
N ASP A 91 1.89 -13.42 0.58
CA ASP A 91 1.35 -14.64 1.18
C ASP A 91 2.39 -15.25 2.11
N TYR A 92 2.22 -15.05 3.41
CA TYR A 92 3.14 -15.59 4.43
C TYR A 92 3.20 -17.12 4.50
N GLY A 93 2.27 -17.83 3.83
CA GLY A 93 2.34 -19.28 3.66
C GLY A 93 3.61 -19.75 2.97
N VAL A 94 4.24 -18.89 2.15
CA VAL A 94 5.53 -19.19 1.49
C VAL A 94 6.67 -19.47 2.46
N PHE A 95 6.69 -18.83 3.63
CA PHE A 95 7.71 -19.08 4.65
C PHE A 95 7.54 -20.45 5.32
N GLN A 96 6.29 -20.89 5.51
CA GLN A 96 6.00 -22.25 5.98
C GLN A 96 6.42 -23.29 4.94
N GLN A 97 6.16 -23.00 3.67
CA GLN A 97 6.60 -23.84 2.55
C GLN A 97 8.13 -23.92 2.46
N ALA A 98 8.82 -22.78 2.59
CA ALA A 98 10.28 -22.70 2.54
C ALA A 98 10.95 -23.59 3.58
N VAL A 99 10.39 -23.67 4.80
CA VAL A 99 10.95 -24.53 5.87
C VAL A 99 10.73 -26.03 5.59
N LYS A 100 9.67 -26.38 4.87
CA LYS A 100 9.33 -27.79 4.58
C LYS A 100 9.98 -28.30 3.30
N LEU A 101 10.40 -27.39 2.41
CA LEU A 101 10.87 -27.76 1.09
C LEU A 101 12.29 -28.32 1.14
N ASN A 102 12.50 -29.42 0.41
CA ASN A 102 13.82 -30.02 0.28
C ASN A 102 14.79 -29.00 -0.37
N PRO A 103 15.94 -28.68 0.29
CA PRO A 103 16.89 -27.70 -0.22
C PRO A 103 17.59 -28.11 -1.50
N THR A 104 17.49 -29.37 -1.90
CA THR A 104 18.10 -29.87 -3.14
C THR A 104 17.25 -29.64 -4.39
N HIS A 105 16.03 -29.11 -4.27
CA HIS A 105 15.22 -28.70 -5.43
C HIS A 105 15.84 -27.50 -6.13
N PRO A 106 15.76 -27.44 -7.50
CA PRO A 106 16.23 -26.29 -8.27
C PRO A 106 15.31 -25.07 -8.06
N LEU A 107 15.91 -23.88 -8.02
CA LEU A 107 15.17 -22.62 -7.96
C LEU A 107 14.50 -22.30 -9.29
N MET A 108 15.26 -22.45 -10.38
CA MET A 108 14.78 -22.19 -11.74
C MET A 108 14.52 -23.50 -12.49
N ASP A 109 13.66 -23.45 -13.49
CA ASP A 109 13.40 -24.60 -14.35
C ASP A 109 14.67 -24.96 -15.16
N GLU A 110 15.04 -26.22 -15.18
CA GLU A 110 16.26 -26.68 -15.87
C GLU A 110 16.17 -26.57 -17.39
N LYS A 111 14.94 -26.63 -17.94
CA LYS A 111 14.69 -26.54 -19.40
C LYS A 111 14.45 -25.12 -19.85
N ASP A 112 13.92 -24.27 -18.97
CA ASP A 112 13.63 -22.86 -19.24
C ASP A 112 14.06 -22.00 -18.06
N PRO A 113 15.34 -21.57 -17.99
CA PRO A 113 15.85 -20.77 -16.88
C PRO A 113 15.21 -19.39 -16.70
N SER A 114 14.28 -18.99 -17.57
CA SER A 114 13.46 -17.77 -17.41
C SER A 114 12.27 -17.98 -16.47
N LYS A 115 11.99 -19.22 -16.07
CA LYS A 115 10.86 -19.61 -15.23
C LYS A 115 11.35 -20.21 -13.91
N TYR A 116 10.53 -20.05 -12.88
CA TYR A 116 10.76 -20.77 -11.64
C TYR A 116 10.42 -22.26 -11.80
N SER A 117 11.17 -23.12 -11.12
CA SER A 117 10.92 -24.55 -11.23
C SER A 117 9.52 -24.92 -10.72
N THR A 118 8.82 -25.74 -11.50
CA THR A 118 7.54 -26.31 -11.10
C THR A 118 7.80 -27.54 -10.26
N LEU A 119 7.46 -27.47 -8.98
CA LEU A 119 7.55 -28.61 -8.06
C LEU A 119 6.28 -29.41 -8.15
N TYR A 120 6.43 -30.71 -8.41
CA TYR A 120 5.31 -31.64 -8.47
C TYR A 120 5.01 -32.21 -7.08
N GLY A 121 3.75 -32.30 -6.75
CA GLY A 121 3.26 -32.84 -5.49
C GLY A 121 2.09 -32.03 -4.95
N PHE A 122 1.24 -32.68 -4.16
CA PHE A 122 0.15 -32.00 -3.48
C PHE A 122 0.72 -31.04 -2.45
N ASP A 123 0.24 -29.80 -2.44
CA ASP A 123 0.70 -28.71 -1.57
C ASP A 123 2.21 -28.36 -1.66
N THR A 124 2.87 -28.75 -2.75
CA THR A 124 4.28 -28.43 -2.97
C THR A 124 4.39 -27.38 -4.06
N TYR A 125 5.03 -26.24 -3.77
CA TYR A 125 5.28 -25.18 -4.72
C TYR A 125 6.60 -24.46 -4.44
N ASN A 126 7.16 -23.85 -5.49
CA ASN A 126 8.31 -22.98 -5.37
C ASN A 126 7.91 -21.67 -4.69
N PRO A 127 8.40 -21.37 -3.47
CA PRO A 127 7.93 -20.21 -2.73
C PRO A 127 8.32 -18.88 -3.37
N VAL A 128 9.43 -18.82 -4.11
CA VAL A 128 9.83 -17.61 -4.85
C VAL A 128 8.96 -17.40 -6.06
N GLY A 129 8.73 -18.47 -6.85
CA GLY A 129 7.80 -18.45 -7.98
C GLY A 129 6.38 -18.07 -7.54
N TRP A 130 5.92 -18.60 -6.40
CA TRP A 130 4.63 -18.24 -5.84
C TRP A 130 4.46 -16.75 -5.62
N LEU A 131 5.50 -16.06 -5.12
CA LEU A 131 5.46 -14.62 -4.90
C LEU A 131 5.70 -13.78 -6.17
N LYS A 132 6.59 -14.25 -7.07
CA LYS A 132 6.98 -13.45 -8.23
C LYS A 132 6.06 -13.61 -9.43
N ASP A 133 5.38 -14.74 -9.52
CA ASP A 133 4.40 -15.02 -10.59
C ASP A 133 2.97 -14.58 -10.20
N LYS A 134 2.83 -13.91 -9.06
CA LYS A 134 1.58 -13.33 -8.56
C LYS A 134 1.81 -11.88 -8.12
N GLU A 135 0.95 -11.00 -8.58
CA GLU A 135 0.83 -9.65 -8.07
C GLU A 135 -0.40 -9.59 -7.16
N ASP A 136 -0.22 -9.24 -5.89
CA ASP A 136 -1.31 -9.01 -4.94
C ASP A 136 -1.07 -7.65 -4.30
N GLY A 137 -1.89 -6.68 -4.64
CA GLY A 137 -1.70 -5.32 -4.19
C GLY A 137 -3.01 -4.58 -3.96
N GLY A 138 -2.90 -3.46 -3.29
CA GLY A 138 -4.03 -2.59 -3.02
C GLY A 138 -3.66 -1.12 -3.00
N ASP A 139 -4.56 -0.32 -3.53
CA ASP A 139 -4.47 1.13 -3.50
C ASP A 139 -5.58 1.67 -2.60
N ARG A 140 -5.23 2.49 -1.62
CA ARG A 140 -6.19 3.15 -0.73
C ARG A 140 -6.06 4.65 -0.88
N GLN A 141 -7.17 5.31 -1.04
CA GLN A 141 -7.24 6.77 -1.03
C GLN A 141 -8.16 7.23 0.08
N PHE A 142 -7.68 8.17 0.88
CA PHE A 142 -8.45 8.87 1.90
C PHE A 142 -8.47 10.35 1.55
N SER A 143 -9.64 10.95 1.56
CA SER A 143 -9.80 12.39 1.35
C SER A 143 -10.75 12.94 2.40
N LEU A 144 -10.35 14.05 2.99
CA LEU A 144 -11.15 14.80 3.96
C LEU A 144 -11.10 16.27 3.56
N ALA A 145 -12.26 16.87 3.42
CA ALA A 145 -12.42 18.29 3.26
C ALA A 145 -13.38 18.80 4.33
N ASP A 146 -13.01 19.85 5.03
CA ASP A 146 -13.89 20.54 5.98
C ASP A 146 -13.85 22.04 5.75
N PHE A 147 -14.99 22.64 5.97
CA PHE A 147 -15.21 24.06 5.88
C PHE A 147 -16.05 24.53 7.06
N LYS A 148 -15.60 25.59 7.72
CA LYS A 148 -16.23 26.14 8.92
C LYS A 148 -16.36 27.65 8.77
N VAL A 149 -17.52 28.15 9.10
CA VAL A 149 -17.81 29.58 9.21
C VAL A 149 -18.30 29.87 10.60
N LYS A 150 -17.64 30.77 11.30
CA LYS A 150 -18.01 31.23 12.62
C LYS A 150 -18.31 32.73 12.58
N LEU A 151 -19.45 33.10 13.10
CA LEU A 151 -19.88 34.48 13.25
C LEU A 151 -19.93 34.86 14.74
N ASN A 152 -19.12 35.78 15.18
CA ASN A 152 -19.04 36.30 16.55
C ASN A 152 -19.95 37.53 16.67
N ILE A 153 -21.24 37.33 16.98
CA ILE A 153 -22.29 38.37 17.00
C ILE A 153 -22.08 39.31 18.20
N LEU A 154 -21.72 38.75 19.34
CA LEU A 154 -21.40 39.47 20.55
C LEU A 154 -20.20 38.77 21.26
N PRO A 155 -19.49 39.42 22.18
CA PRO A 155 -18.43 38.78 22.95
C PRO A 155 -18.85 37.46 23.63
N THR A 156 -20.12 37.32 23.93
CA THR A 156 -20.72 36.16 24.61
C THR A 156 -21.61 35.30 23.71
N LEU A 157 -21.81 35.72 22.43
CA LEU A 157 -22.69 35.01 21.52
C LEU A 157 -22.00 34.80 20.16
N ASN A 158 -21.82 33.57 19.79
CA ASN A 158 -21.35 33.18 18.46
C ASN A 158 -22.22 32.09 17.86
N THR A 159 -22.18 31.99 16.54
CA THR A 159 -22.81 30.90 15.77
C THR A 159 -21.78 30.31 14.83
N GLU A 160 -21.88 29.03 14.58
CA GLU A 160 -20.94 28.29 13.77
C GLU A 160 -21.71 27.35 12.83
N LEU A 161 -21.28 27.34 11.56
CA LEU A 161 -21.67 26.35 10.57
C LEU A 161 -20.43 25.56 10.16
N SER A 162 -20.52 24.24 10.26
CA SER A 162 -19.47 23.33 9.85
C SER A 162 -19.99 22.36 8.81
N LEU A 163 -19.26 22.20 7.72
CA LEU A 163 -19.51 21.23 6.67
C LEU A 163 -18.26 20.38 6.53
N ALA A 164 -18.42 19.07 6.50
CA ALA A 164 -17.31 18.14 6.28
C ALA A 164 -17.72 17.07 5.28
N ARG A 165 -16.75 16.63 4.47
CA ARG A 165 -16.90 15.48 3.60
C ARG A 165 -15.68 14.59 3.73
N GLN A 166 -15.92 13.33 4.00
CA GLN A 166 -14.89 12.29 4.02
C GLN A 166 -15.18 11.28 2.92
N SER A 167 -14.14 10.84 2.20
CA SER A 167 -14.25 9.73 1.29
C SER A 167 -13.07 8.77 1.47
N GLN A 168 -13.37 7.50 1.32
CA GLN A 168 -12.40 6.43 1.33
C GLN A 168 -12.66 5.53 0.12
N GLU A 169 -11.60 5.30 -0.66
CA GLU A 169 -11.63 4.37 -1.78
C GLU A 169 -10.55 3.30 -1.57
N TYR A 170 -10.87 2.08 -1.94
CA TYR A 170 -9.96 0.95 -1.89
C TYR A 170 -10.08 0.14 -3.16
N PHE A 171 -8.95 -0.10 -3.83
CA PHE A 171 -8.84 -0.97 -4.98
C PHE A 171 -7.88 -2.10 -4.63
N LYS A 172 -8.35 -3.33 -4.78
CA LYS A 172 -7.51 -4.52 -4.67
C LYS A 172 -7.28 -5.10 -6.07
N ARG A 173 -6.01 -5.37 -6.40
CA ARG A 173 -5.58 -6.03 -7.62
C ARG A 173 -4.97 -7.37 -7.26
N ILE A 174 -5.40 -8.41 -7.93
CA ILE A 174 -4.71 -9.70 -7.88
C ILE A 174 -4.52 -10.13 -9.33
N TYR A 175 -3.28 -10.37 -9.72
CA TYR A 175 -2.94 -10.95 -11.00
C TYR A 175 -2.05 -12.17 -10.79
N VAL A 176 -2.44 -13.29 -11.38
CA VAL A 176 -1.72 -14.56 -11.34
C VAL A 176 -1.35 -14.91 -12.77
N ASN A 177 -0.07 -14.97 -13.09
CA ASN A 177 0.38 -15.27 -14.44
C ASN A 177 0.24 -16.77 -14.78
N SER A 178 0.49 -17.13 -16.05
CA SER A 178 0.38 -18.52 -16.54
C SER A 178 1.40 -19.47 -15.93
N ASN A 179 2.55 -18.96 -15.44
CA ASN A 179 3.62 -19.76 -14.87
C ASN A 179 3.41 -20.06 -13.38
N HIS A 180 2.49 -19.33 -12.74
CA HIS A 180 2.15 -19.57 -11.34
C HIS A 180 1.52 -20.96 -11.16
N LYS A 181 1.91 -21.66 -10.09
CA LYS A 181 1.42 -23.02 -9.81
C LYS A 181 -0.11 -23.12 -9.80
N GLU A 182 -0.81 -22.11 -9.26
CA GLU A 182 -2.29 -22.08 -9.28
C GLU A 182 -2.86 -22.08 -10.71
N SER A 183 -2.18 -21.37 -11.64
CA SER A 183 -2.59 -21.36 -13.05
C SER A 183 -2.28 -22.69 -13.74
N ILE A 184 -1.13 -23.28 -13.46
CA ILE A 184 -0.70 -24.57 -14.01
C ILE A 184 -1.65 -25.68 -13.54
N ASP A 185 -1.90 -25.79 -12.23
CA ASP A 185 -2.74 -26.84 -11.65
C ASP A 185 -4.21 -26.75 -12.13
N ASN A 186 -4.68 -25.53 -12.41
CA ASN A 186 -6.04 -25.30 -12.93
C ASN A 186 -6.11 -25.20 -14.45
N MET A 187 -5.02 -25.47 -15.18
CA MET A 187 -4.93 -25.38 -16.66
C MET A 187 -5.39 -23.99 -17.19
N ARG A 188 -4.97 -22.91 -16.56
CA ARG A 188 -5.34 -21.52 -16.92
C ARG A 188 -4.15 -20.77 -17.50
N SER A 189 -4.43 -19.87 -18.44
CA SER A 189 -3.41 -18.97 -19.04
C SER A 189 -3.06 -17.77 -18.15
N GLY A 190 -3.61 -17.70 -16.96
CA GLY A 190 -3.49 -16.60 -16.02
C GLY A 190 -4.86 -16.14 -15.54
N ARG A 191 -4.87 -15.34 -14.48
CA ARG A 191 -6.10 -14.80 -13.88
C ARG A 191 -5.87 -13.41 -13.32
N GLY A 192 -6.76 -12.48 -13.67
CA GLY A 192 -6.84 -11.16 -13.04
C GLY A 192 -8.12 -11.00 -12.22
N THR A 193 -8.02 -10.38 -11.06
CA THR A 193 -9.16 -9.99 -10.23
C THR A 193 -8.97 -8.56 -9.78
N LEU A 194 -10.01 -7.73 -9.98
CA LEU A 194 -10.07 -6.36 -9.50
C LEU A 194 -11.29 -6.22 -8.60
N GLN A 195 -11.09 -5.65 -7.43
CA GLN A 195 -12.15 -5.33 -6.47
C GLN A 195 -12.04 -3.87 -6.09
N SER A 196 -13.16 -3.17 -6.05
CA SER A 196 -13.22 -1.78 -5.61
C SER A 196 -14.25 -1.62 -4.50
N PHE A 197 -13.95 -0.76 -3.56
CA PHE A 197 -14.84 -0.35 -2.49
C PHE A 197 -14.73 1.16 -2.31
N ARG A 198 -15.87 1.84 -2.17
CA ARG A 198 -15.94 3.28 -1.90
C ARG A 198 -16.92 3.55 -0.76
N SER A 199 -16.51 4.38 0.19
CA SER A 199 -17.37 4.93 1.24
C SER A 199 -17.27 6.45 1.24
N GLU A 200 -18.40 7.13 1.40
CA GLU A 200 -18.51 8.59 1.50
C GLU A 200 -19.40 8.94 2.69
N GLU A 201 -18.98 9.92 3.48
CA GLU A 201 -19.70 10.51 4.60
C GLU A 201 -19.66 12.04 4.54
#